data_490d9605ad5a93aa87065ab049107c43
#
_entry.id   490d9605ad5a93aa87065ab049107c43
#
_cell.length_a   1.000
_cell.length_b   1.000
_cell.length_c   1.000
_cell.angle_alpha   90.00
_cell.angle_beta   90.00
_cell.angle_gamma   90.00
#
_symmetry.space_group_name_H-M   'P 1'
#
loop_
_entity.id
_entity.type
_entity.pdbx_description
1 polymer ?
#
loop_
_entity_poly.entity_id
_entity_poly.type
_entity_poly.pdbx_seq_one_letter_code
_entity_poly.pdbx_strand_id
1 'polypeptide(L)'
;MNLGAFMDPEFPIFSTTLCYLEREDAYLMLHRIKKQDDYNHDKWVGVGGKVERFESPEDCLVRGVRGETGLTLTRYRARGLLTFVWGNMTEFIHLYTADRWEGEMIRGDACAEGELQ
;
A
#
# COMPACT_ATOMS: atom_id res chain seq x y z
N MET A 1 17.90 23.44 1.80
CA MET A 1 17.85 22.01 2.16
C MET A 1 18.67 21.20 1.19
N ASN A 2 19.52 20.34 1.69
CA ASN A 2 20.33 19.48 0.84
C ASN A 2 19.53 18.20 0.49
N LEU A 3 18.93 18.17 -0.68
CA LEU A 3 18.12 17.03 -1.12
C LEU A 3 18.96 15.76 -1.34
N GLY A 4 20.26 15.90 -1.61
CA GLY A 4 21.13 14.75 -1.79
C GLY A 4 21.22 13.86 -0.55
N ALA A 5 21.08 14.44 0.65
CA ALA A 5 21.10 13.69 1.90
C ALA A 5 19.90 12.74 2.04
N PHE A 6 18.76 13.06 1.38
CA PHE A 6 17.55 12.25 1.44
C PHE A 6 17.47 11.23 0.30
N MET A 7 18.34 11.35 -0.68
CA MET A 7 18.30 10.53 -1.90
C MET A 7 19.55 9.65 -2.03
N ASP A 8 20.25 9.43 -0.93
CA ASP A 8 21.43 8.58 -0.93
C ASP A 8 21.00 7.11 -1.13
N PRO A 9 21.42 6.46 -2.22
CA PRO A 9 21.06 5.08 -2.48
C PRO A 9 21.59 4.07 -1.46
N GLU A 10 22.61 4.43 -0.68
CA GLU A 10 23.11 3.59 0.40
C GLU A 10 22.23 3.64 1.64
N PHE A 11 21.39 4.67 1.75
CA PHE A 11 20.47 4.85 2.88
C PHE A 11 19.10 5.23 2.33
N PRO A 12 18.41 4.30 1.65
CA PRO A 12 17.14 4.63 1.01
C PRO A 12 16.07 4.98 2.03
N ILE A 13 15.39 6.09 1.75
CA ILE A 13 14.25 6.58 2.51
C ILE A 13 13.09 6.70 1.52
N PHE A 14 11.97 6.07 1.83
CA PHE A 14 10.82 6.12 0.94
C PHE A 14 9.52 6.06 1.73
N SER A 15 8.44 6.45 1.07
CA SER A 15 7.10 6.45 1.66
C SER A 15 6.21 5.47 0.93
N THR A 16 5.34 4.83 1.70
CA THR A 16 4.33 3.91 1.17
C THR A 16 2.99 4.25 1.77
N THR A 17 1.94 3.70 1.18
CA THR A 17 0.59 3.75 1.75
C THR A 17 0.15 2.33 2.05
N LEU A 18 -0.65 2.19 3.09
CA LEU A 18 -1.27 0.92 3.47
C LEU A 18 -2.71 1.21 3.83
N CYS A 19 -3.63 0.48 3.22
CA CYS A 19 -5.05 0.70 3.41
C CYS A 19 -5.76 -0.59 3.78
N TYR A 20 -6.60 -0.52 4.79
CA TYR A 20 -7.52 -1.59 5.13
C TYR A 20 -8.92 -1.15 4.72
N LEU A 21 -9.48 -1.82 3.71
CA LEU A 21 -10.86 -1.60 3.29
C LEU A 21 -11.76 -2.41 4.20
N GLU A 22 -12.68 -1.74 4.87
CA GLU A 22 -13.54 -2.38 5.87
C GLU A 22 -15.00 -2.28 5.50
N ARG A 23 -15.72 -3.37 5.71
CA ARG A 23 -17.16 -3.43 5.53
C ARG A 23 -17.74 -4.38 6.57
N GLU A 24 -18.68 -3.87 7.36
CA GLU A 24 -19.23 -4.60 8.51
C GLU A 24 -18.04 -4.97 9.42
N ASP A 25 -17.81 -6.10 9.86
CA ASP A 25 -16.68 -6.44 10.74
C ASP A 25 -15.55 -7.16 9.99
N ALA A 26 -15.41 -6.89 8.69
CA ALA A 26 -14.42 -7.57 7.86
C ALA A 26 -13.50 -6.58 7.15
N TYR A 27 -12.29 -7.03 6.83
CA TYR A 27 -11.32 -6.27 6.05
C TYR A 27 -10.97 -7.02 4.78
N LEU A 28 -10.77 -6.27 3.68
CA LEU A 28 -10.21 -6.82 2.47
C LEU A 28 -8.71 -6.91 2.62
N MET A 29 -8.17 -8.10 2.51
CA MET A 29 -6.74 -8.36 2.67
C MET A 29 -6.18 -8.96 1.40
N LEU A 30 -4.92 -8.67 1.13
CA LEU A 30 -4.16 -9.24 0.03
C LEU A 30 -3.31 -10.40 0.58
N HIS A 31 -3.53 -11.60 0.03
CA HIS A 31 -2.70 -12.75 0.33
C HIS A 31 -1.57 -12.79 -0.71
N ARG A 32 -0.35 -12.49 -0.28
CA ARG A 32 0.81 -12.33 -1.16
C ARG A 32 1.41 -13.68 -1.50
N ILE A 33 1.01 -14.26 -2.62
CA ILE A 33 1.43 -15.60 -3.02
C ILE A 33 2.11 -15.66 -4.39
N LYS A 34 2.09 -14.56 -5.18
CA LYS A 34 2.61 -14.60 -6.56
C LYS A 34 4.11 -14.36 -6.67
N LYS A 35 4.73 -13.69 -5.70
CA LYS A 35 6.17 -13.40 -5.70
C LYS A 35 6.87 -14.26 -4.66
N GLN A 36 7.71 -15.20 -5.09
CA GLN A 36 8.38 -16.14 -4.18
C GLN A 36 9.44 -15.49 -3.30
N ASP A 37 10.14 -14.48 -3.83
CA ASP A 37 11.20 -13.79 -3.10
C ASP A 37 10.70 -12.58 -2.29
N ASP A 38 9.39 -12.42 -2.20
CA ASP A 38 8.77 -11.34 -1.45
C ASP A 38 8.90 -11.63 0.05
N TYR A 39 9.38 -10.63 0.81
CA TYR A 39 9.45 -10.72 2.27
C TYR A 39 8.10 -11.06 2.90
N ASN A 40 7.02 -10.56 2.31
CA ASN A 40 5.64 -10.78 2.77
C ASN A 40 4.96 -11.97 2.07
N HIS A 41 5.75 -12.84 1.38
CA HIS A 41 5.17 -14.00 0.71
C HIS A 41 4.37 -14.86 1.70
N ASP A 42 3.20 -15.32 1.26
CA ASP A 42 2.26 -16.12 2.03
C ASP A 42 1.71 -15.42 3.29
N LYS A 43 1.82 -14.09 3.34
CA LYS A 43 1.23 -13.29 4.41
C LYS A 43 0.01 -12.54 3.92
N TRP A 44 -0.88 -12.24 4.84
CA TRP A 44 -2.06 -11.41 4.59
C TRP A 44 -1.73 -9.98 4.98
N VAL A 45 -1.86 -9.06 4.04
CA VAL A 45 -1.51 -7.65 4.24
C VAL A 45 -2.64 -6.75 3.75
N GLY A 46 -2.64 -5.50 4.20
CA GLY A 46 -3.50 -4.48 3.62
C GLY A 46 -3.03 -4.16 2.20
N VAL A 47 -3.83 -3.38 1.48
CA VAL A 47 -3.50 -2.97 0.12
C VAL A 47 -2.86 -1.59 0.12
N GLY A 48 -1.96 -1.33 -0.81
CA GLY A 48 -1.27 -0.05 -0.85
C GLY A 48 -0.23 0.00 -1.95
N GLY A 49 0.64 0.98 -1.87
CA GLY A 49 1.67 1.15 -2.87
C GLY A 49 2.78 2.07 -2.39
N LYS A 50 3.78 2.22 -3.23
CA LYS A 50 4.91 3.11 -3.00
C LYS A 50 4.56 4.49 -3.56
N VAL A 51 4.78 5.53 -2.76
CA VAL A 51 4.57 6.91 -3.21
C VAL A 51 5.58 7.22 -4.30
N GLU A 52 5.07 7.66 -5.45
CA GLU A 52 5.90 7.98 -6.61
C GLU A 52 6.28 9.47 -6.60
N ARG A 53 7.21 9.82 -7.48
CA ARG A 53 7.65 11.21 -7.63
C ARG A 53 6.44 12.09 -7.98
N PHE A 54 6.35 13.24 -7.31
CA PHE A 54 5.29 14.24 -7.52
C PHE A 54 3.88 13.76 -7.10
N GLU A 55 3.82 12.71 -6.30
CA GLU A 55 2.57 12.13 -5.83
C GLU A 55 2.41 12.38 -4.34
N SER A 56 1.22 12.80 -3.92
CA SER A 56 0.90 12.89 -2.49
C SER A 56 0.56 11.51 -1.94
N PRO A 57 0.59 11.32 -0.61
CA PRO A 57 0.13 10.05 -0.03
C PRO A 57 -1.30 9.69 -0.42
N GLU A 58 -2.22 10.67 -0.49
CA GLU A 58 -3.61 10.40 -0.91
C GLU A 58 -3.69 9.98 -2.37
N ASP A 59 -2.92 10.61 -3.26
CA ASP A 59 -2.87 10.21 -4.67
C ASP A 59 -2.34 8.77 -4.80
N CYS A 60 -1.29 8.46 -4.04
CA CYS A 60 -0.74 7.12 -3.99
C CYS A 60 -1.75 6.11 -3.47
N LEU A 61 -2.47 6.48 -2.41
CA LEU A 61 -3.51 5.62 -1.82
C LEU A 61 -4.56 5.23 -2.86
N VAL A 62 -5.13 6.22 -3.53
CA VAL A 62 -6.21 5.98 -4.51
C VAL A 62 -5.69 5.19 -5.69
N ARG A 63 -4.52 5.56 -6.23
CA ARG A 63 -3.90 4.85 -7.34
C ARG A 63 -3.53 3.41 -6.97
N GLY A 64 -2.91 3.22 -5.82
CA GLY A 64 -2.46 1.91 -5.38
C GLY A 64 -3.60 0.95 -5.11
N VAL A 65 -4.63 1.42 -4.42
CA VAL A 65 -5.81 0.59 -4.15
C VAL A 65 -6.48 0.20 -5.46
N ARG A 66 -6.64 1.16 -6.38
CA ARG A 66 -7.24 0.87 -7.68
C ARG A 66 -6.40 -0.13 -8.48
N GLY A 67 -5.08 0.02 -8.46
CA GLY A 67 -4.18 -0.88 -9.19
C GLY A 67 -4.21 -2.31 -8.65
N GLU A 68 -4.30 -2.47 -7.34
CA GLU A 68 -4.30 -3.78 -6.71
C GLU A 68 -5.68 -4.43 -6.63
N THR A 69 -6.74 -3.64 -6.48
CA THR A 69 -8.08 -4.17 -6.22
C THR A 69 -9.09 -3.91 -7.32
N GLY A 70 -8.86 -2.94 -8.19
CA GLY A 70 -9.85 -2.46 -9.15
C GLY A 70 -10.86 -1.50 -8.53
N LEU A 71 -10.77 -1.23 -7.25
CA LEU A 71 -11.74 -0.39 -6.53
C LEU A 71 -11.26 1.04 -6.45
N THR A 72 -12.20 1.99 -6.62
CA THR A 72 -11.94 3.41 -6.47
C THR A 72 -12.48 3.88 -5.12
N LEU A 73 -11.58 4.29 -4.23
CA LEU A 73 -11.96 4.76 -2.90
C LEU A 73 -12.77 6.05 -3.00
N THR A 74 -13.89 6.12 -2.28
CA THR A 74 -14.73 7.31 -2.20
C THR A 74 -14.80 7.88 -0.79
N ARG A 75 -14.47 7.08 0.23
CA ARG A 75 -14.35 7.56 1.60
C ARG A 75 -13.24 6.81 2.31
N TYR A 76 -12.27 7.56 2.80
CA TYR A 76 -11.12 7.00 3.52
C TYR A 76 -10.67 7.97 4.60
N ARG A 77 -9.90 7.47 5.55
CA ARG A 77 -9.42 8.24 6.68
C ARG A 77 -7.98 7.88 7.00
N ALA A 78 -7.12 8.90 7.20
CA ALA A 78 -5.77 8.70 7.68
C ALA A 78 -5.82 8.24 9.14
N ARG A 79 -5.07 7.20 9.46
CA ARG A 79 -5.04 6.62 10.81
C ARG A 79 -3.72 6.82 11.52
N GLY A 80 -2.65 7.06 10.79
CA GLY A 80 -1.35 7.30 11.38
C GLY A 80 -0.21 7.17 10.41
N LEU A 81 0.98 7.39 10.94
CA LEU A 81 2.24 7.25 10.21
C LEU A 81 3.11 6.29 11.00
N LEU A 82 3.52 5.21 10.36
CA LEU A 82 4.42 4.22 10.94
C LEU A 82 5.80 4.39 10.31
N THR A 83 6.83 4.33 11.13
CA THR A 83 8.20 4.33 10.66
C THR A 83 8.77 2.93 10.82
N PHE A 84 9.15 2.33 9.72
CA PHE A 84 9.77 1.02 9.69
C PHE A 84 11.23 1.17 9.28
N VAL A 85 12.12 0.69 10.14
CA VAL A 85 13.57 0.75 9.89
C VAL A 85 14.10 -0.66 9.82
N TRP A 86 14.73 -1.00 8.71
CA TRP A 86 15.31 -2.32 8.52
C TRP A 86 16.63 -2.19 7.76
N GLY A 87 17.70 -2.70 8.38
CA GLY A 87 19.02 -2.53 7.81
C GLY A 87 19.37 -1.04 7.65
N ASN A 88 19.68 -0.62 6.43
CA ASN A 88 19.96 0.78 6.11
C ASN A 88 18.74 1.50 5.50
N MET A 89 17.58 0.85 5.49
CA MET A 89 16.37 1.34 4.84
C MET A 89 15.41 1.92 5.86
N THR A 90 14.79 3.05 5.50
CA THR A 90 13.71 3.65 6.30
C THR A 90 12.47 3.81 5.43
N GLU A 91 11.37 3.26 5.91
CA GLU A 91 10.08 3.35 5.23
C GLU A 91 9.08 4.08 6.12
N PHE A 92 8.44 5.12 5.57
CA PHE A 92 7.34 5.82 6.22
C PHE A 92 6.03 5.30 5.63
N ILE A 93 5.26 4.62 6.46
CA ILE A 93 4.01 3.98 6.03
C ILE A 93 2.84 4.86 6.45
N HIS A 94 2.15 5.42 5.47
CA HIS A 94 0.93 6.20 5.70
C HIS A 94 -0.24 5.23 5.78
N LEU A 95 -0.82 5.09 6.97
CA LEU A 95 -1.86 4.11 7.26
C LEU A 95 -3.23 4.74 7.10
N TYR A 96 -4.10 4.06 6.35
CA TYR A 96 -5.47 4.49 6.08
C TYR A 96 -6.45 3.35 6.32
N THR A 97 -7.69 3.72 6.61
CA THR A 97 -8.83 2.82 6.48
C THR A 97 -9.82 3.44 5.50
N ALA A 98 -10.55 2.59 4.78
CA ALA A 98 -11.57 3.03 3.83
C ALA A 98 -12.81 2.17 4.01
N ASP A 99 -14.00 2.79 3.94
CA ASP A 99 -15.26 2.09 4.12
C ASP A 99 -16.27 2.32 3.00
N ARG A 100 -15.90 3.09 1.97
CA ARG A 100 -16.71 3.27 0.77
C ARG A 100 -15.83 3.28 -0.46
N TRP A 101 -16.28 2.59 -1.48
CA TRP A 101 -15.58 2.48 -2.76
C TRP A 101 -16.57 2.13 -3.85
N GLU A 102 -16.13 2.32 -5.10
CA GLU A 102 -16.89 1.98 -6.30
C GLU A 102 -16.04 1.06 -7.18
N GLY A 103 -16.70 0.38 -8.12
CA GLY A 103 -16.04 -0.52 -9.06
C GLY A 103 -16.15 -1.98 -8.66
N GLU A 104 -15.52 -2.82 -9.47
CA GLU A 104 -15.53 -4.27 -9.26
C GLU A 104 -14.14 -4.75 -8.88
N MET A 105 -14.09 -5.63 -7.89
CA MET A 105 -12.82 -6.17 -7.40
C MET A 105 -12.17 -7.09 -8.42
N ILE A 106 -10.88 -6.88 -8.66
CA ILE A 106 -10.05 -7.77 -9.46
C ILE A 106 -9.92 -9.12 -8.74
N ARG A 107 -10.03 -10.21 -9.47
CA ARG A 107 -9.94 -11.56 -8.93
C ARG A 107 -8.96 -12.41 -9.70
N GLY A 108 -8.40 -13.42 -9.02
CA GLY A 108 -7.52 -14.40 -9.63
C GLY A 108 -6.24 -13.76 -10.18
N ASP A 109 -5.90 -14.11 -11.42
CA ASP A 109 -4.63 -13.69 -12.03
C ASP A 109 -4.57 -12.21 -12.39
N ALA A 110 -5.69 -11.51 -12.35
CA ALA A 110 -5.71 -10.07 -12.64
C ALA A 110 -4.96 -9.26 -11.58
N CYS A 111 -4.82 -9.76 -10.36
CA CYS A 111 -4.02 -9.10 -9.32
C CYS A 111 -2.58 -9.62 -9.37
N ALA A 112 -1.62 -8.72 -9.60
CA ALA A 112 -0.21 -9.07 -9.75
C ALA A 112 0.44 -9.54 -8.46
N GLU A 113 -0.10 -9.16 -7.30
CA GLU A 113 0.53 -9.42 -6.00
C GLU A 113 0.01 -10.69 -5.31
N GLY A 114 -1.18 -11.17 -5.64
CA GLY A 114 -1.77 -12.32 -4.99
C GLY A 114 -3.28 -12.36 -5.10
N GLU A 115 -3.93 -12.90 -4.09
CA GLU A 115 -5.38 -13.04 -4.02
C GLU A 115 -5.98 -12.04 -3.04
N LEU A 116 -7.17 -11.52 -3.38
CA LEU A 116 -7.92 -10.57 -2.55
C LEU A 116 -9.09 -11.28 -1.86
N GLN A 117 -9.17 -11.12 -0.57
CA GLN A 117 -10.24 -11.71 0.22
C GLN A 117 -10.69 -10.80 1.36
#